data_06c89be6d56b4b971f48cdd09e32d607
#
_entry.id   06c89be6d56b4b971f48cdd09e32d607
#
_cell.length_a   1.000
_cell.length_b   1.000
_cell.length_c   1.000
_cell.angle_alpha   90.00
_cell.angle_beta   90.00
_cell.angle_gamma   90.00
#
_symmetry.space_group_name_H-M   'P 1'
#
loop_
_entity.id
_entity.type
_entity.pdbx_description
1 polymer ?
#
loop_
_entity_poly.entity_id
_entity_poly.type
_entity_poly.pdbx_seq_one_letter_code
_entity_poly.pdbx_strand_id
1 'polypeptide(L)' 'MERDFAIWKELIIDFRGRTVSGSYSTSREGLVAVKTLRGSKTTTLGGSKARVIARILLRELAAEGKA' A
#
# COMPACT_ATOMS: atom_id res chain seq x y z
N MET A 1 11.68 9.54 -7.23
CA MET A 1 12.02 10.12 -5.97
C MET A 1 10.86 10.17 -5.02
N GLU A 2 11.07 9.80 -3.79
CA GLU A 2 10.01 9.60 -2.93
C GLU A 2 9.59 10.74 -2.13
N ARG A 3 9.87 11.79 -2.36
CA ARG A 3 9.52 13.01 -1.71
C ARG A 3 9.15 12.86 -0.24
N ASP A 4 7.97 12.62 0.14
CA ASP A 4 7.57 12.60 1.53
C ASP A 4 7.33 11.23 2.09
N PHE A 5 7.62 10.19 1.33
CA PHE A 5 7.43 8.83 1.82
C PHE A 5 8.70 8.37 2.52
N ALA A 6 8.86 8.81 3.76
CA ALA A 6 10.09 8.56 4.48
C ALA A 6 10.07 7.33 5.36
N ILE A 7 8.90 6.96 5.87
CA ILE A 7 8.77 5.84 6.79
C ILE A 7 7.87 4.79 6.19
N TRP A 8 8.42 3.60 5.97
CA TRP A 8 7.66 2.50 5.38
C TRP A 8 7.41 1.45 6.43
N LYS A 9 6.18 0.95 6.48
CA LYS A 9 5.77 -0.10 7.42
C LYS A 9 5.33 -1.31 6.64
N GLU A 10 5.60 -2.48 7.22
CA GLU A 10 5.19 -3.72 6.60
C GLU A 10 3.70 -3.90 6.71
N LEU A 11 3.10 -4.45 5.66
CA LEU A 11 1.68 -4.71 5.62
C LEU A 11 1.46 -6.11 5.06
N ILE A 12 0.64 -6.90 5.75
CA ILE A 12 0.37 -8.27 5.35
C ILE A 12 -1.13 -8.47 5.30
N ILE A 13 -1.61 -9.07 4.23
CA ILE A 13 -3.03 -9.40 4.11
C ILE A 13 -3.17 -10.84 3.61
N ASP A 14 -4.37 -11.39 3.80
CA ASP A 14 -4.72 -12.66 3.17
C ASP A 14 -5.54 -12.35 1.93
N PHE A 15 -5.17 -12.96 0.82
CA PHE A 15 -5.86 -12.75 -0.43
C PHE A 15 -6.03 -14.09 -1.13
N ARG A 16 -7.27 -14.53 -1.22
CA ARG A 16 -7.61 -15.81 -1.89
C ARG A 16 -6.80 -16.97 -1.34
N GLY A 17 -6.70 -17.04 -0.02
CA GLY A 17 -6.00 -18.15 0.62
C GLY A 17 -4.49 -18.01 0.65
N ARG A 18 -3.93 -16.89 0.18
CA ARG A 18 -2.50 -16.65 0.20
C ARG A 18 -2.18 -15.49 1.11
N THR A 19 -1.01 -15.55 1.69
CA THR A 19 -0.48 -14.39 2.43
C THR A 19 0.26 -13.49 1.45
N VAL A 20 -0.15 -12.23 1.43
CA VAL A 20 0.44 -11.23 0.54
C VAL A 20 1.05 -10.14 1.39
N SER A 21 2.28 -9.77 1.10
CA SER A 21 2.96 -8.74 1.87
C SER A 21 3.43 -7.61 0.99
N GLY A 22 3.58 -6.45 1.60
CA GLY A 22 4.09 -5.26 0.96
C GLY A 22 4.48 -4.25 2.00
N SER A 23 4.76 -3.04 1.57
CA SER A 23 5.08 -1.94 2.47
C SER A 23 4.20 -0.76 2.13
N TYR A 24 3.88 0.05 3.13
CA TYR A 24 3.12 1.26 2.87
C TYR A 24 3.72 2.44 3.62
N SER A 25 3.47 3.62 3.08
CA SER A 25 3.92 4.85 3.69
C SER A 25 2.93 5.96 3.36
N THR A 26 2.99 7.03 4.14
CA THR A 26 2.14 8.19 3.89
C THR A 26 3.01 9.41 3.71
N SER A 27 2.49 10.39 2.99
CA SER A 27 3.18 11.65 2.78
C SER A 27 2.49 12.75 3.57
N ARG A 28 3.16 13.88 3.68
CA ARG A 28 2.58 15.05 4.32
C ARG A 28 1.38 15.58 3.57
N GLU A 29 1.32 15.29 2.29
CA GLU A 29 0.26 15.80 1.45
C GLU A 29 -1.01 14.97 1.51
N GLY A 30 -1.02 13.96 2.35
CA GLY A 30 -2.21 13.12 2.46
C GLY A 30 -2.27 12.00 1.44
N LEU A 31 -1.13 11.60 0.91
CA LEU A 31 -1.07 10.45 0.01
C LEU A 31 -0.66 9.21 0.78
N VAL A 32 -1.13 8.07 0.31
CA VAL A 32 -0.68 6.78 0.81
C VAL A 32 -0.16 5.98 -0.37
N ALA A 33 1.00 5.37 -0.20
CA ALA A 33 1.60 4.54 -1.23
C ALA A 33 1.82 3.14 -0.69
N VAL A 34 1.59 2.16 -1.53
CA VAL A 34 1.87 0.76 -1.21
C VAL A 34 2.78 0.22 -2.29
N LYS A 35 3.81 -0.50 -1.89
CA LYS A 35 4.69 -1.12 -2.87
C LYS A 35 4.99 -2.56 -2.50
N THR A 36 5.22 -3.36 -3.52
CA THR A 36 5.62 -4.75 -3.40
C THR A 36 6.84 -4.95 -4.28
N LEU A 37 7.33 -6.16 -4.36
CA LEU A 37 8.44 -6.46 -5.26
C LEU A 37 8.05 -6.34 -6.71
N ARG A 38 6.76 -6.35 -7.03
CA ARG A 38 6.30 -6.39 -8.41
C ARG A 38 5.57 -5.14 -8.87
N GLY A 39 5.22 -4.25 -7.97
CA GLY A 39 4.49 -3.06 -8.36
C GLY A 39 4.19 -2.14 -7.20
N SER A 40 3.50 -1.06 -7.49
CA SER A 40 3.12 -0.11 -6.47
C SER A 40 1.86 0.63 -6.87
N LYS A 41 1.18 1.20 -5.89
CA LYS A 41 0.03 2.07 -6.10
C LYS A 41 0.05 3.19 -5.09
N THR A 42 -0.47 4.33 -5.48
CA THR A 42 -0.56 5.51 -4.62
C THR A 42 -1.93 6.14 -4.80
N THR A 43 -2.51 6.59 -3.71
CA THR A 43 -3.79 7.31 -3.77
C THR A 43 -3.85 8.29 -2.61
N THR A 44 -4.92 9.07 -2.56
CA THR A 44 -5.11 10.01 -1.45
C THR A 44 -5.81 9.32 -0.30
N LEU A 45 -5.55 9.79 0.93
CA LEU A 45 -6.20 9.25 2.11
C LEU A 45 -7.68 9.60 2.19
N GLY A 46 -8.01 10.81 1.81
CA GLY A 46 -9.40 11.23 1.80
C GLY A 46 -10.09 11.17 3.15
N GLY A 47 -9.35 11.36 4.22
CA GLY A 47 -9.94 11.31 5.55
C GLY A 47 -9.99 9.91 6.17
N SER A 48 -9.59 8.90 5.43
CA SER A 48 -9.55 7.53 5.93
C SER A 48 -8.23 7.24 6.61
N LYS A 49 -8.18 6.17 7.37
CA LYS A 49 -6.94 5.77 8.00
C LYS A 49 -6.02 5.15 6.96
N ALA A 50 -4.74 5.50 7.03
CA ALA A 50 -3.77 5.05 6.05
C ALA A 50 -3.72 3.53 5.93
N ARG A 51 -3.79 2.82 7.06
CA ARG A 51 -3.70 1.38 7.03
C ARG A 51 -4.87 0.73 6.30
N VAL A 52 -6.05 1.31 6.42
CA VAL A 52 -7.24 0.80 5.75
C VAL A 52 -7.08 0.95 4.24
N ILE A 53 -6.66 2.14 3.80
CA ILE A 53 -6.45 2.39 2.39
C ILE A 53 -5.31 1.51 1.85
N ALA A 54 -4.24 1.36 2.62
CA ALA A 54 -3.11 0.56 2.20
C ALA A 54 -3.51 -0.90 1.97
N ARG A 55 -4.38 -1.44 2.81
CA ARG A 55 -4.86 -2.81 2.62
C ARG A 55 -5.64 -2.95 1.33
N ILE A 56 -6.45 -1.96 1.01
CA ILE A 56 -7.22 -1.97 -0.23
C ILE A 56 -6.25 -1.95 -1.43
N LEU A 57 -5.25 -1.10 -1.39
CA LEU A 57 -4.29 -1.01 -2.48
C LEU A 57 -3.48 -2.30 -2.62
N LEU A 58 -3.08 -2.90 -1.51
CA LEU A 58 -2.33 -4.15 -1.57
C LEU A 58 -3.18 -5.26 -2.16
N ARG A 59 -4.47 -5.30 -1.80
CA ARG A 59 -5.37 -6.27 -2.35
C ARG A 59 -5.54 -6.08 -3.86
N GLU A 60 -5.60 -4.83 -4.31
CA GLU A 60 -5.68 -4.55 -5.74
C GLU A 60 -4.42 -4.99 -6.46
N LEU A 61 -3.26 -4.74 -5.88
CA LEU A 61 -2.01 -5.21 -6.47
C LEU A 61 -1.99 -6.74 -6.57
N ALA A 62 -2.46 -7.41 -5.53
CA ALA A 62 -2.51 -8.87 -5.56
C ALA A 62 -3.44 -9.37 -6.66
N ALA A 63 -4.59 -8.73 -6.84
CA ALA A 63 -5.53 -9.10 -7.87
C ALA A 63 -4.96 -8.89 -9.28
N GLU A 64 -4.04 -7.94 -9.41
CA GLU A 64 -3.40 -7.66 -10.69
C GLU A 64 -2.13 -8.49 -10.92
N GLY A 65 -1.82 -9.37 -10.01
CA GLY A 65 -0.61 -10.19 -10.13
C GLY A 65 0.65 -9.43 -9.77
N LYS A 66 0.53 -8.32 -9.05
CA LYS A 66 1.67 -7.48 -8.70
C LYS A 66 2.01 -7.53 -7.22
N ALA A 67 1.62 -8.56 -6.56
CA ALA A 67 1.96 -8.73 -5.16
C ALA A 67 2.08 -10.20 -4.80
#